data_e8892104f1a4d89c434f3a642a55bcb0
#
_entry.id   e8892104f1a4d89c434f3a642a55bcb0
#
_cell.length_a   1.000
_cell.length_b   1.000
_cell.length_c   1.000
_cell.angle_alpha   90.00
_cell.angle_beta   90.00
_cell.angle_gamma   90.00
#
_symmetry.space_group_name_H-M   'P 1'
#
loop_
_entity.id
_entity.type
_entity.pdbx_description
1 polymer ?
#
loop_
_entity_poly.entity_id
_entity_poly.type
_entity_poly.pdbx_seq_one_letter_code
_entity_poly.pdbx_strand_id
1 'polypeptide(L)'
;NNLESIFSVPGLDGYFVGPYDLSGSLGIPGEFEHPEYIQTMAEIKRIADKKKIPGGLHLVEPDPDKLVQSINEGHRFIAYGMDTRILDTGCRLGLNSIKKLMA
;
A
#
# COMPACT_ATOMS: atom_id res chain seq x y z
N ASN A 1 1.66 -4.97 -18.40
CA ASN A 1 1.14 -5.86 -19.45
C ASN A 1 1.58 -7.31 -19.33
N ASN A 2 2.48 -7.67 -18.39
CA ASN A 2 3.04 -9.02 -18.27
C ASN A 2 2.59 -9.75 -16.98
N LEU A 3 1.60 -9.23 -16.26
CA LEU A 3 1.18 -9.77 -14.96
C LEU A 3 0.73 -11.22 -15.04
N GLU A 4 -0.04 -11.59 -16.05
CA GLU A 4 -0.52 -12.98 -16.18
C GLU A 4 0.65 -13.97 -16.37
N SER A 5 1.65 -13.62 -17.16
CA SER A 5 2.84 -14.44 -17.35
C SER A 5 3.72 -14.48 -16.11
N ILE A 6 3.90 -13.34 -15.41
CA ILE A 6 4.63 -13.27 -14.15
C ILE A 6 3.97 -14.17 -13.10
N PHE A 7 2.65 -14.04 -12.92
CA PHE A 7 1.89 -14.83 -11.94
C PHE A 7 1.70 -16.30 -12.35
N SER A 8 2.13 -16.69 -13.54
CA SER A 8 2.15 -18.08 -13.99
C SER A 8 3.47 -18.78 -13.75
N VAL A 9 4.49 -18.07 -13.23
CA VAL A 9 5.78 -18.67 -12.90
C VAL A 9 5.61 -19.66 -11.73
N PRO A 10 6.04 -20.93 -11.88
CA PRO A 10 5.97 -21.90 -10.79
C PRO A 10 6.82 -21.49 -9.59
N GLY A 11 6.29 -21.71 -8.37
CA GLY A 11 7.00 -21.39 -7.13
C GLY A 11 6.83 -19.94 -6.65
N LEU A 12 5.91 -19.18 -7.26
CA LEU A 12 5.55 -17.85 -6.77
C LEU A 12 4.53 -17.99 -5.63
N ASP A 13 4.93 -17.61 -4.41
CA ASP A 13 4.11 -17.73 -3.19
C ASP A 13 3.24 -16.51 -2.94
N GLY A 14 3.56 -15.35 -3.52
CA GLY A 14 2.83 -14.11 -3.33
C GLY A 14 3.40 -12.97 -4.15
N TYR A 15 2.75 -11.81 -4.07
CA TYR A 15 3.25 -10.58 -4.67
C TYR A 15 3.18 -9.43 -3.67
N PHE A 16 3.97 -8.41 -3.91
CA PHE A 16 4.02 -7.22 -3.07
C PHE A 16 4.12 -5.96 -3.93
N VAL A 17 3.21 -5.01 -3.68
CA VAL A 17 3.18 -3.73 -4.41
C VAL A 17 3.84 -2.63 -3.59
N GLY A 18 4.81 -1.94 -4.18
CA GLY A 18 5.32 -0.65 -3.71
C GLY A 18 4.47 0.48 -4.31
N PRO A 19 3.61 1.16 -3.53
CA PRO A 19 2.71 2.16 -4.09
C PRO A 19 3.42 3.34 -4.75
N TYR A 20 4.53 3.80 -4.17
CA TYR A 20 5.34 4.88 -4.75
C TYR A 20 6.03 4.44 -6.03
N ASP A 21 6.56 3.21 -6.08
CA ASP A 21 7.19 2.66 -7.28
C ASP A 21 6.17 2.50 -8.41
N LEU A 22 4.98 1.98 -8.09
CA LEU A 22 3.91 1.83 -9.07
C LEU A 22 3.44 3.19 -9.60
N SER A 23 3.09 4.13 -8.72
CA SER A 23 2.64 5.45 -9.13
C SER A 23 3.74 6.21 -9.90
N GLY A 24 4.99 6.07 -9.49
CA GLY A 24 6.13 6.62 -10.23
C GLY A 24 6.27 6.04 -11.63
N SER A 25 6.09 4.73 -11.79
CA SER A 25 6.14 4.07 -13.10
C SER A 25 4.98 4.46 -14.03
N LEU A 26 3.86 4.89 -13.46
CA LEU A 26 2.72 5.44 -14.19
C LEU A 26 2.87 6.94 -14.52
N GLY A 27 3.95 7.58 -14.05
CA GLY A 27 4.16 9.02 -14.26
C GLY A 27 3.35 9.93 -13.33
N ILE A 28 2.75 9.38 -12.29
CA ILE A 28 1.89 10.08 -11.30
C ILE A 28 2.37 9.81 -9.86
N PRO A 29 3.64 10.10 -9.52
CA PRO A 29 4.25 9.69 -8.26
C PRO A 29 3.50 10.22 -7.04
N GLY A 30 3.06 9.29 -6.17
CA GLY A 30 2.33 9.61 -4.94
C GLY A 30 0.85 9.94 -5.11
N GLU A 31 0.33 9.97 -6.33
CA GLU A 31 -1.09 10.27 -6.62
C GLU A 31 -1.96 9.00 -6.53
N PHE A 32 -2.14 8.48 -5.31
CA PHE A 32 -2.84 7.21 -5.10
C PHE A 32 -4.35 7.26 -5.36
N GLU A 33 -4.94 8.47 -5.39
CA GLU A 33 -6.34 8.69 -5.74
C GLU A 33 -6.55 8.88 -7.26
N HIS A 34 -5.47 8.89 -8.04
CA HIS A 34 -5.56 9.04 -9.49
C HIS A 34 -6.25 7.81 -10.11
N PRO A 35 -7.22 8.01 -11.04
CA PRO A 35 -7.98 6.90 -11.63
C PRO A 35 -7.11 5.80 -12.24
N GLU A 36 -6.01 6.16 -12.88
CA GLU A 36 -5.08 5.20 -13.49
C GLU A 36 -4.39 4.32 -12.43
N TYR A 37 -4.00 4.90 -11.27
CA TYR A 37 -3.44 4.13 -10.17
C TYR A 37 -4.47 3.14 -9.61
N ILE A 38 -5.69 3.61 -9.32
CA ILE A 38 -6.78 2.79 -8.79
C ILE A 38 -7.11 1.63 -9.75
N GLN A 39 -7.21 1.93 -11.05
CA GLN A 39 -7.46 0.95 -12.09
C GLN A 39 -6.36 -0.10 -12.18
N THR A 40 -5.10 0.33 -12.09
CA THR A 40 -3.95 -0.56 -12.14
C THR A 40 -3.91 -1.49 -10.92
N MET A 41 -4.16 -0.97 -9.71
CA MET A 41 -4.25 -1.77 -8.49
C MET A 41 -5.40 -2.81 -8.57
N ALA A 42 -6.55 -2.40 -9.07
CA ALA A 42 -7.69 -3.30 -9.27
C ALA A 42 -7.36 -4.42 -10.27
N GLU A 43 -6.66 -4.12 -11.35
CA GLU A 43 -6.26 -5.10 -12.36
C GLU A 43 -5.20 -6.09 -11.81
N ILE A 44 -4.21 -5.59 -11.05
CA ILE A 44 -3.24 -6.46 -10.37
C ILE A 44 -3.97 -7.45 -9.47
N LYS A 45 -4.88 -6.94 -8.64
CA LYS A 45 -5.66 -7.79 -7.73
C LYS A 45 -6.53 -8.79 -8.49
N ARG A 46 -7.21 -8.38 -9.52
CA ARG A 46 -8.07 -9.25 -10.35
C ARG A 46 -7.28 -10.44 -10.92
N ILE A 47 -6.10 -10.18 -11.47
CA ILE A 47 -5.25 -11.22 -12.06
C ILE A 47 -4.70 -12.14 -10.96
N ALA A 48 -4.26 -11.58 -9.85
CA ALA A 48 -3.74 -12.33 -8.71
C ALA A 48 -4.81 -13.27 -8.11
N ASP A 49 -6.03 -12.77 -7.91
CA ASP A 49 -7.17 -13.55 -7.41
C ASP A 49 -7.49 -14.74 -8.36
N LYS A 50 -7.50 -14.48 -9.67
CA LYS A 50 -7.68 -15.55 -10.68
C LYS A 50 -6.60 -16.62 -10.59
N LYS A 51 -5.37 -16.24 -10.28
CA LYS A 51 -4.23 -17.14 -10.12
C LYS A 51 -4.06 -17.68 -8.70
N LYS A 52 -4.90 -17.22 -7.75
CA LYS A 52 -4.84 -17.57 -6.32
C LYS A 52 -3.51 -17.21 -5.65
N ILE A 53 -2.91 -16.09 -6.07
CA ILE A 53 -1.65 -15.59 -5.50
C ILE A 53 -1.98 -14.52 -4.47
N PRO A 54 -1.60 -14.72 -3.19
CA PRO A 54 -1.85 -13.73 -2.14
C PRO A 54 -1.04 -12.46 -2.39
N GLY A 55 -1.67 -11.33 -2.16
CA GLY A 55 -1.07 -10.02 -2.38
C GLY A 55 -0.74 -9.26 -1.12
N GLY A 56 0.25 -8.40 -1.24
CA GLY A 56 0.67 -7.47 -0.22
C GLY A 56 0.98 -6.09 -0.77
N LEU A 57 1.11 -5.15 0.13
CA LEU A 57 1.52 -3.78 -0.18
C LEU A 57 2.23 -3.11 1.00
N HIS A 58 2.90 -2.00 0.70
CA HIS A 58 3.52 -1.15 1.71
C HIS A 58 2.64 0.07 2.00
N LEU A 59 2.18 0.20 3.23
CA LEU A 59 1.57 1.42 3.76
C LEU A 59 2.66 2.25 4.43
N VAL A 60 3.25 3.19 3.70
CA VAL A 60 4.38 4.00 4.17
C VAL A 60 3.99 4.87 5.38
N GLU A 61 2.81 5.50 5.33
CA GLU A 61 2.27 6.24 6.46
C GLU A 61 1.64 5.29 7.50
N PRO A 62 1.96 5.48 8.80
CA PRO A 62 1.40 4.63 9.85
C PRO A 62 -0.05 5.03 10.19
N ASP A 63 -0.96 4.69 9.31
CA ASP A 63 -2.39 4.97 9.40
C ASP A 63 -3.15 3.68 9.72
N PRO A 64 -3.68 3.52 10.96
CA PRO A 64 -4.40 2.32 11.36
C PRO A 64 -5.67 2.06 10.54
N ASP A 65 -6.37 3.11 10.10
CA ASP A 65 -7.61 2.96 9.33
C ASP A 65 -7.30 2.39 7.93
N LYS A 66 -6.24 2.86 7.30
CA LYS A 66 -5.76 2.29 6.04
C LYS A 66 -5.25 0.86 6.18
N LEU A 67 -4.66 0.52 7.32
CA LEU A 67 -4.26 -0.86 7.60
C LEU A 67 -5.49 -1.79 7.63
N VAL A 68 -6.52 -1.40 8.37
CA VAL A 68 -7.78 -2.16 8.45
C VAL A 68 -8.43 -2.26 7.07
N GLN A 69 -8.49 -1.15 6.33
CA GLN A 69 -9.01 -1.12 4.97
C GLN A 69 -8.26 -2.12 4.07
N SER A 70 -6.93 -2.12 4.09
CA SER A 70 -6.11 -3.01 3.26
C SER A 70 -6.36 -4.48 3.57
N ILE A 71 -6.55 -4.84 4.85
CA ILE A 71 -6.91 -6.20 5.25
C ILE A 71 -8.29 -6.59 4.69
N ASN A 72 -9.27 -5.67 4.78
CA ASN A 72 -10.62 -5.90 4.26
C ASN A 72 -10.65 -6.01 2.73
N GLU A 73 -9.76 -5.32 2.03
CA GLU A 73 -9.56 -5.45 0.59
C GLU A 73 -8.89 -6.78 0.18
N GLY A 74 -8.45 -7.57 1.16
CA GLY A 74 -7.92 -8.91 0.95
C GLY A 74 -6.41 -9.01 0.87
N HIS A 75 -5.67 -7.93 1.20
CA HIS A 75 -4.21 -8.02 1.33
C HIS A 75 -3.81 -8.89 2.51
N ARG A 76 -2.80 -9.74 2.34
CA ARG A 76 -2.36 -10.73 3.34
C ARG A 76 -0.92 -10.52 3.82
N PHE A 77 -0.17 -9.68 3.11
CA PHE A 77 1.21 -9.35 3.44
C PHE A 77 1.36 -7.83 3.39
N ILE A 78 1.36 -7.17 4.56
CA ILE A 78 1.35 -5.71 4.66
C ILE A 78 2.58 -5.25 5.43
N ALA A 79 3.45 -4.46 4.78
CA ALA A 79 4.44 -3.66 5.47
C ALA A 79 3.75 -2.40 5.99
N TYR A 80 3.75 -2.23 7.31
CA TYR A 80 3.06 -1.13 7.96
C TYR A 80 4.04 -0.09 8.49
N GLY A 81 3.97 1.10 7.92
CA GLY A 81 4.81 2.22 8.28
C GLY A 81 6.23 2.14 7.73
N MET A 82 7.01 3.09 8.11
CA MET A 82 8.45 3.19 7.93
C MET A 82 9.03 3.81 9.20
N ASP A 83 10.21 3.40 9.64
CA ASP A 83 10.83 3.83 10.90
C ASP A 83 10.81 5.35 11.10
N THR A 84 11.26 6.10 10.09
CA THR A 84 11.28 7.56 10.11
C THR A 84 9.87 8.17 10.15
N ARG A 85 8.88 7.58 9.46
CA ARG A 85 7.50 8.06 9.46
C ARG A 85 6.78 7.75 10.77
N ILE A 86 7.04 6.59 11.36
CA ILE A 86 6.52 6.22 12.67
C ILE A 86 7.06 7.15 13.74
N LEU A 87 8.37 7.43 13.71
CA LEU A 87 9.03 8.35 14.64
C LEU A 87 8.46 9.78 14.51
N ASP A 88 8.41 10.32 13.31
CA ASP A 88 7.88 11.68 13.06
C ASP A 88 6.42 11.80 13.49
N THR A 89 5.59 10.84 13.12
CA THR A 89 4.15 10.83 13.49
C THR A 89 3.97 10.75 15.00
N GLY A 90 4.73 9.90 15.70
CA GLY A 90 4.69 9.77 17.14
C GLY A 90 5.10 11.07 17.87
N CYS A 91 6.16 11.71 17.42
CA CYS A 91 6.59 13.00 17.96
C CYS A 91 5.54 14.10 17.73
N ARG A 92 4.97 14.18 16.54
CA ARG A 92 3.94 15.19 16.21
C ARG A 92 2.66 14.97 16.99
N LEU A 93 2.29 13.74 17.26
CA LEU A 93 1.09 13.43 18.05
C LEU A 93 1.19 14.06 19.45
N GLY A 94 2.31 13.90 20.15
CA GLY A 94 2.56 14.51 21.45
C GLY A 94 2.55 16.03 21.40
N LEU A 95 3.27 16.64 20.45
CA LEU A 95 3.33 18.09 20.28
C LEU A 95 1.96 18.70 19.95
N ASN A 96 1.19 18.05 19.11
CA ASN A 96 -0.16 18.52 18.75
C ASN A 96 -1.14 18.44 19.93
N SER A 97 -0.98 17.46 20.81
CA SER A 97 -1.77 17.36 22.04
C SER A 97 -1.49 18.54 22.98
N ILE A 98 -0.23 18.94 23.14
CA ILE A 98 0.14 20.11 23.94
C ILE A 98 -0.41 21.39 23.33
N LYS A 99 -0.30 21.57 22.01
CA LYS A 99 -0.85 22.75 21.33
C LYS A 99 -2.35 22.93 21.56
N LYS A 100 -3.10 21.84 21.60
CA LYS A 100 -4.55 21.86 21.90
C LYS A 100 -4.84 22.34 23.34
N LEU A 101 -3.96 22.02 24.28
CA LEU A 101 -4.10 22.49 25.67
C LEU A 101 -3.76 23.96 25.85
N MET A 102 -2.91 24.52 24.99
CA MET A 102 -2.44 25.91 25.04
C MET A 102 -3.26 26.87 24.19
N ALA A 103 -4.19 26.37 23.40
CA ALA A 103 -5.03 27.17 22.51
C ALA A 103 -6.23 27.82 23.20
#